data_403192703f70e9a75c00481b7cdde1c3
#
_entry.id   403192703f70e9a75c00481b7cdde1c3
#
_cell.length_a   1.000
_cell.length_b   1.000
_cell.length_c   1.000
_cell.angle_alpha   90.00
_cell.angle_beta   90.00
_cell.angle_gamma   90.00
#
_symmetry.space_group_name_H-M   'P 1'
#
loop_
_entity.id
_entity.type
_entity.pdbx_description
1 polymer ?
#
loop_
_entity_poly.entity_id
_entity_poly.type
_entity_poly.pdbx_seq_one_letter_code
_entity_poly.pdbx_strand_id
1 'polypeptide(L)'
;MGSAFAQKGIQTAGVHLSYGTEIESFGIGVKYQYNITNNIRLEPSMNYFFEKNGIDMFDINVNAHYLFPMASNVRVYPLAGLTFARWDLGKVTTRLGVNIGGGAEMDITDDLILNFELKYQTVSDLDQAIFNVGVAYIF
;
A
#
# COMPACT_ATOMS: atom_id res chain seq x y z
N MET A 1 -22.07 15.43 -1.52
CA MET A 1 -20.93 15.71 -2.36
C MET A 1 -19.81 14.72 -2.04
N GLY A 2 -19.27 14.07 -3.03
CA GLY A 2 -18.12 13.21 -2.83
C GLY A 2 -16.91 14.01 -2.39
N SER A 3 -15.99 13.36 -1.69
CA SER A 3 -14.72 13.95 -1.33
C SER A 3 -13.94 14.34 -2.59
N ALA A 4 -13.27 15.48 -2.59
CA ALA A 4 -12.34 15.85 -3.66
C ALA A 4 -11.22 14.82 -3.81
N PHE A 5 -10.90 14.11 -2.73
CA PHE A 5 -9.86 13.08 -2.70
C PHE A 5 -10.23 11.81 -3.48
N ALA A 6 -11.51 11.62 -3.82
CA ALA A 6 -11.97 10.46 -4.58
C ALA A 6 -12.44 10.86 -5.98
N GLN A 7 -11.93 11.97 -6.52
CA GLN A 7 -12.28 12.41 -7.86
C GLN A 7 -11.25 11.96 -8.89
N LYS A 8 -11.73 11.72 -10.11
CA LYS A 8 -10.88 11.40 -11.24
C LYS A 8 -9.79 12.46 -11.43
N GLY A 9 -8.58 12.01 -11.66
CA GLY A 9 -7.43 12.88 -11.93
C GLY A 9 -6.68 13.34 -10.69
N ILE A 10 -7.18 13.04 -9.49
CA ILE A 10 -6.47 13.37 -8.26
C ILE A 10 -5.20 12.54 -8.16
N GLN A 11 -4.10 13.20 -7.80
CA GLN A 11 -2.79 12.59 -7.63
C GLN A 11 -2.35 12.79 -6.19
N THR A 12 -1.83 11.74 -5.58
CA THR A 12 -1.27 11.80 -4.24
C THR A 12 0.08 11.10 -4.19
N ALA A 13 0.93 11.56 -3.28
CA ALA A 13 2.19 10.89 -2.96
C ALA A 13 2.27 10.75 -1.45
N GLY A 14 2.74 9.63 -0.98
CA GLY A 14 2.75 9.37 0.44
C GLY A 14 3.89 8.51 0.90
N VAL A 15 4.01 8.43 2.22
CA VAL A 15 4.94 7.54 2.91
C VAL A 15 4.17 6.70 3.90
N HIS A 16 4.67 5.50 4.17
CA HIS A 16 4.00 4.62 5.12
C HIS A 16 5.01 3.76 5.87
N LEU A 17 4.57 3.32 7.06
CA LEU A 17 5.23 2.29 7.84
C LEU A 17 4.50 0.99 7.63
N SER A 18 5.25 -0.09 7.52
CA SER A 18 4.71 -1.42 7.26
C SER A 18 5.23 -2.42 8.28
N TYR A 19 4.45 -3.46 8.52
CA TYR A 19 4.89 -4.61 9.30
C TYR A 19 4.49 -5.88 8.56
N GLY A 20 5.50 -6.70 8.25
CA GLY A 20 5.29 -8.00 7.60
C GLY A 20 5.28 -9.11 8.64
N THR A 21 4.20 -9.89 8.68
CA THR A 21 4.03 -10.91 9.73
C THR A 21 4.96 -12.10 9.58
N GLU A 22 5.28 -12.47 8.34
CA GLU A 22 6.13 -13.64 8.11
C GLU A 22 7.61 -13.32 8.36
N ILE A 23 8.06 -12.18 7.86
CA ILE A 23 9.44 -11.75 8.10
C ILE A 23 9.62 -11.10 9.47
N GLU A 24 8.51 -10.83 10.17
CA GLU A 24 8.49 -10.22 11.49
C GLU A 24 9.33 -8.94 11.56
N SER A 25 9.17 -8.09 10.56
CA SER A 25 10.00 -6.90 10.40
C SER A 25 9.16 -5.69 10.06
N PHE A 26 9.60 -4.54 10.56
CA PHE A 26 9.06 -3.25 10.16
C PHE A 26 9.74 -2.76 8.90
N GLY A 27 9.02 -1.99 8.11
CA GLY A 27 9.54 -1.39 6.91
C GLY A 27 9.02 0.02 6.73
N ILE A 28 9.65 0.72 5.78
CA ILE A 28 9.19 2.02 5.32
C ILE A 28 8.95 1.93 3.82
N GLY A 29 8.04 2.77 3.33
CA GLY A 29 7.74 2.78 1.93
C GLY A 29 7.26 4.13 1.45
N VAL A 30 7.22 4.25 0.14
CA VAL A 30 6.67 5.40 -0.56
C VAL A 30 5.62 4.90 -1.53
N LYS A 31 4.62 5.73 -1.80
CA LYS A 31 3.54 5.40 -2.71
C LYS A 31 3.12 6.61 -3.51
N TYR A 32 2.66 6.33 -4.71
CA TYR A 32 2.03 7.31 -5.58
C TYR A 32 0.66 6.77 -5.96
N GLN A 33 -0.35 7.63 -5.96
CA GLN A 33 -1.72 7.24 -6.27
C GLN A 33 -2.28 8.14 -7.35
N TYR A 34 -2.98 7.52 -8.29
CA TYR A 34 -3.68 8.24 -9.35
C TYR A 34 -5.10 7.71 -9.47
N ASN A 35 -6.07 8.61 -9.37
CA ASN A 35 -7.48 8.25 -9.53
C ASN A 35 -7.82 8.21 -11.01
N ILE A 36 -7.93 6.99 -11.57
CA ILE A 36 -8.29 6.79 -12.99
C ILE A 36 -9.73 7.21 -13.23
N THR A 37 -10.60 6.85 -12.29
CA THR A 37 -12.01 7.26 -12.28
C THR A 37 -12.34 7.81 -10.90
N ASN A 38 -13.59 8.20 -10.67
CA ASN A 38 -14.01 8.68 -9.36
C ASN A 38 -13.93 7.60 -8.27
N ASN A 39 -13.88 6.33 -8.66
CA ASN A 39 -13.88 5.22 -7.71
C ASN A 39 -12.66 4.30 -7.84
N ILE A 40 -11.98 4.29 -8.98
CA ILE A 40 -10.86 3.39 -9.23
C ILE A 40 -9.55 4.17 -9.19
N ARG A 41 -8.63 3.68 -8.37
CA ARG A 41 -7.32 4.29 -8.16
C ARG A 41 -6.22 3.26 -8.40
N LEU A 42 -5.14 3.68 -9.05
CA LEU A 42 -3.92 2.88 -9.15
C LEU A 42 -2.89 3.40 -8.15
N GLU A 43 -2.16 2.48 -7.53
CA GLU A 43 -1.14 2.81 -6.55
C GLU A 43 0.13 1.99 -6.81
N PRO A 44 1.11 2.54 -7.53
CA PRO A 44 2.47 2.00 -7.46
C PRO A 44 3.09 2.37 -6.12
N SER A 45 3.84 1.44 -5.54
CA SER A 45 4.50 1.66 -4.27
C SER A 45 5.76 0.82 -4.14
N MET A 46 6.64 1.22 -3.24
CA MET A 46 7.87 0.51 -2.91
C MET A 46 7.99 0.44 -1.40
N ASN A 47 8.43 -0.72 -0.89
CA ASN A 47 8.67 -0.92 0.52
C ASN A 47 10.06 -1.52 0.74
N TYR A 48 10.72 -1.08 1.81
CA TYR A 48 11.93 -1.70 2.33
C TYR A 48 11.65 -2.17 3.75
N PHE A 49 11.79 -3.46 3.99
CA PHE A 49 11.66 -4.07 5.32
C PHE A 49 13.05 -4.25 5.91
N PHE A 50 13.24 -3.75 7.13
CA PHE A 50 14.52 -3.77 7.79
C PHE A 50 14.95 -5.19 8.12
N GLU A 51 16.25 -5.43 8.07
CA GLU A 51 16.83 -6.74 8.35
C GLU A 51 16.46 -7.21 9.74
N LYS A 52 15.98 -8.46 9.82
CA LYS A 52 15.76 -9.17 11.06
C LYS A 52 16.15 -10.63 10.85
N ASN A 53 16.95 -11.17 11.76
CA ASN A 53 17.45 -12.55 11.67
C ASN A 53 18.20 -12.81 10.36
N GLY A 54 18.89 -11.82 9.84
CA GLY A 54 19.65 -11.94 8.61
C GLY A 54 18.86 -11.82 7.33
N ILE A 55 17.56 -11.46 7.43
CA ILE A 55 16.67 -11.30 6.27
C ILE A 55 16.26 -9.85 6.13
N ASP A 56 16.51 -9.27 4.98
CA ASP A 56 15.90 -8.01 4.58
C ASP A 56 15.05 -8.24 3.34
N MET A 57 14.09 -7.35 3.09
CA MET A 57 13.17 -7.50 1.97
C MET A 57 12.86 -6.15 1.36
N PHE A 58 12.81 -6.14 0.04
CA PHE A 58 12.38 -4.99 -0.74
C PHE A 58 11.28 -5.44 -1.67
N ASP A 59 10.19 -4.67 -1.77
CA ASP A 59 9.16 -4.98 -2.74
C ASP A 59 8.72 -3.74 -3.53
N ILE A 60 8.22 -4.02 -4.73
CA ILE A 60 7.58 -3.05 -5.61
C ILE A 60 6.19 -3.58 -5.89
N ASN A 61 5.19 -2.72 -5.73
CA ASN A 61 3.79 -3.10 -5.88
C ASN A 61 3.08 -2.19 -6.88
N VAL A 62 2.13 -2.78 -7.60
CA VAL A 62 1.12 -2.02 -8.35
C VAL A 62 -0.23 -2.55 -7.93
N ASN A 63 -0.99 -1.76 -7.20
CA ASN A 63 -2.30 -2.14 -6.67
C ASN A 63 -3.39 -1.30 -7.29
N ALA A 64 -4.56 -1.90 -7.45
CA ALA A 64 -5.79 -1.19 -7.80
C ALA A 64 -6.69 -1.14 -6.57
N HIS A 65 -7.25 0.01 -6.29
CA HIS A 65 -8.18 0.24 -5.20
C HIS A 65 -9.55 0.61 -5.75
N TYR A 66 -10.60 0.09 -5.15
CA TYR A 66 -11.95 0.56 -5.41
C TYR A 66 -12.43 1.35 -4.21
N LEU A 67 -12.71 2.64 -4.40
CA LEU A 67 -12.98 3.56 -3.30
C LEU A 67 -14.47 3.65 -3.02
N PHE A 68 -14.86 3.34 -1.77
CA PHE A 68 -16.23 3.49 -1.29
C PHE A 68 -16.28 4.63 -0.27
N PRO A 69 -16.87 5.78 -0.61
CA PRO A 69 -17.04 6.85 0.37
C PRO A 69 -18.01 6.41 1.46
N MET A 70 -17.57 6.47 2.72
CA MET A 70 -18.40 6.11 3.87
C MET A 70 -18.92 7.36 4.58
N ALA A 71 -18.19 8.45 4.50
CA ALA A 71 -18.54 9.75 5.04
C ALA A 71 -17.86 10.80 4.17
N SER A 72 -18.09 12.09 4.46
CA SER A 72 -17.49 13.15 3.66
C SER A 72 -15.96 13.13 3.66
N ASN A 73 -15.36 12.58 4.72
CA ASN A 73 -13.91 12.55 4.89
C ASN A 73 -13.35 11.17 5.14
N VAL A 74 -14.14 10.10 4.95
CA VAL A 74 -13.72 8.71 5.21
C VAL A 74 -14.07 7.86 4.01
N ARG A 75 -13.11 7.06 3.55
CA ARG A 75 -13.30 6.08 2.49
C ARG A 75 -12.74 4.75 2.93
N VAL A 76 -13.38 3.66 2.49
CA VAL A 76 -12.81 2.32 2.62
C VAL A 76 -12.61 1.77 1.21
N TYR A 77 -11.66 0.84 1.08
CA TYR A 77 -11.38 0.29 -0.24
C TYR A 77 -10.85 -1.13 -0.15
N PRO A 78 -11.39 -2.05 -0.96
CA PRO A 78 -10.71 -3.28 -1.28
C PRO A 78 -9.57 -2.99 -2.25
N LEU A 79 -8.54 -3.80 -2.20
CA LEU A 79 -7.43 -3.69 -3.13
C LEU A 79 -7.03 -5.05 -3.68
N ALA A 80 -6.49 -5.03 -4.89
CA ALA A 80 -5.86 -6.19 -5.51
C ALA A 80 -4.73 -5.67 -6.39
N GLY A 81 -3.67 -6.44 -6.50
CA GLY A 81 -2.54 -6.02 -7.30
C GLY A 81 -1.45 -7.05 -7.41
N LEU A 82 -0.33 -6.60 -7.95
CA LEU A 82 0.85 -7.41 -8.17
C LEU A 82 2.01 -6.88 -7.36
N THR A 83 2.90 -7.77 -6.94
CA THR A 83 4.10 -7.41 -6.21
C THR A 83 5.31 -8.15 -6.79
N PHE A 84 6.44 -7.44 -6.83
CA PHE A 84 7.76 -8.05 -6.96
C PHE A 84 8.43 -7.93 -5.61
N ALA A 85 8.70 -9.07 -4.98
CA ALA A 85 9.38 -9.11 -3.70
C ALA A 85 10.80 -9.64 -3.90
N ARG A 86 11.76 -9.00 -3.25
CA ARG A 86 13.16 -9.40 -3.26
C ARG A 86 13.65 -9.48 -1.83
N TRP A 87 14.22 -10.61 -1.48
CA TRP A 87 14.82 -10.79 -0.16
C TRP A 87 16.18 -11.47 -0.28
N ASP A 88 17.01 -11.26 0.73
CA ASP A 88 18.37 -11.73 0.77
C ASP A 88 18.58 -12.63 2.01
N LEU A 89 18.91 -13.88 1.76
CA LEU A 89 19.21 -14.89 2.76
C LEU A 89 20.64 -15.41 2.56
N GLY A 90 21.58 -14.54 2.20
CA GLY A 90 22.87 -14.93 1.69
C GLY A 90 22.85 -15.24 0.20
N LYS A 91 21.64 -15.24 -0.36
CA LYS A 91 21.39 -15.43 -1.78
C LYS A 91 20.16 -14.59 -2.14
N VAL A 92 20.30 -13.73 -3.14
CA VAL A 92 19.21 -12.88 -3.57
C VAL A 92 18.13 -13.71 -4.27
N THR A 93 16.89 -13.55 -3.81
CA THR A 93 15.72 -14.21 -4.38
C THR A 93 14.71 -13.14 -4.77
N THR A 94 14.20 -13.21 -6.01
CA THR A 94 13.16 -12.32 -6.51
C THR A 94 11.97 -13.14 -6.95
N ARG A 95 10.76 -12.76 -6.53
CA ARG A 95 9.52 -13.46 -6.86
C ARG A 95 8.41 -12.48 -7.19
N LEU A 96 7.57 -12.90 -8.13
CA LEU A 96 6.33 -12.20 -8.44
C LEU A 96 5.21 -12.79 -7.59
N GLY A 97 4.34 -11.93 -7.08
CA GLY A 97 3.21 -12.36 -6.27
C GLY A 97 1.98 -11.50 -6.48
N VAL A 98 0.95 -11.79 -5.68
CA VAL A 98 -0.35 -11.13 -5.75
C VAL A 98 -0.66 -10.53 -4.38
N ASN A 99 -1.20 -9.31 -4.38
CA ASN A 99 -1.72 -8.65 -3.19
C ASN A 99 -3.23 -8.64 -3.20
N ILE A 100 -3.84 -8.97 -2.08
CA ILE A 100 -5.28 -8.85 -1.85
C ILE A 100 -5.47 -8.27 -0.47
N GLY A 101 -6.36 -7.31 -0.32
CA GLY A 101 -6.62 -6.75 0.99
C GLY A 101 -7.62 -5.62 0.95
N GLY A 102 -7.51 -4.76 1.92
CA GLY A 102 -8.35 -3.59 2.02
C GLY A 102 -7.78 -2.58 2.98
N GLY A 103 -8.39 -1.41 2.99
CA GLY A 103 -7.95 -0.37 3.88
C GLY A 103 -9.02 0.68 4.10
N ALA A 104 -8.69 1.61 4.94
CA ALA A 104 -9.51 2.78 5.23
C ALA A 104 -8.62 4.00 5.22
N GLU A 105 -9.16 5.10 4.75
CA GLU A 105 -8.43 6.36 4.74
C GLU A 105 -9.34 7.49 5.16
N MET A 106 -8.75 8.49 5.79
CA MET A 106 -9.45 9.64 6.32
C MET A 106 -8.70 10.91 5.93
N ASP A 107 -9.43 11.91 5.48
CA ASP A 107 -8.87 13.22 5.20
C ASP A 107 -8.60 13.94 6.52
N ILE A 108 -7.34 14.23 6.81
CA ILE A 108 -6.94 14.96 8.01
C ILE A 108 -7.10 16.45 7.77
N THR A 109 -6.66 16.91 6.61
CA THR A 109 -6.78 18.28 6.14
C THR A 109 -7.19 18.25 4.68
N ASP A 110 -7.29 19.42 4.03
CA ASP A 110 -7.62 19.51 2.61
C ASP A 110 -6.57 18.83 1.72
N ASP A 111 -5.36 18.66 2.23
CA ASP A 111 -4.23 18.15 1.45
C ASP A 111 -3.66 16.84 1.98
N LEU A 112 -4.04 16.40 3.19
CA LEU A 112 -3.44 15.24 3.84
C LEU A 112 -4.46 14.15 4.11
N ILE A 113 -4.06 12.92 3.84
CA ILE A 113 -4.84 11.72 4.07
C ILE A 113 -4.09 10.82 5.03
N LEU A 114 -4.78 10.32 6.07
CA LEU A 114 -4.28 9.26 6.93
C LEU A 114 -4.81 7.93 6.42
N ASN A 115 -3.96 6.92 6.34
CA ASN A 115 -4.29 5.64 5.73
C ASN A 115 -3.93 4.48 6.64
N PHE A 116 -4.85 3.51 6.76
CA PHE A 116 -4.62 2.23 7.40
C PHE A 116 -4.96 1.14 6.40
N GLU A 117 -4.07 0.19 6.22
CA GLU A 117 -4.26 -0.86 5.23
C GLU A 117 -3.79 -2.20 5.76
N LEU A 118 -4.55 -3.23 5.43
CA LEU A 118 -4.15 -4.62 5.67
C LEU A 118 -4.22 -5.34 4.34
N LYS A 119 -3.11 -5.93 3.94
CA LYS A 119 -3.08 -6.73 2.72
C LYS A 119 -2.42 -8.07 2.99
N TYR A 120 -2.86 -9.07 2.26
CA TYR A 120 -2.22 -10.37 2.21
C TYR A 120 -1.43 -10.48 0.91
N GLN A 121 -0.14 -10.73 1.05
CA GLN A 121 0.78 -10.82 -0.07
C GLN A 121 1.13 -12.29 -0.28
N THR A 122 0.72 -12.83 -1.42
CA THR A 122 1.00 -14.21 -1.80
C THR A 122 2.14 -14.22 -2.80
N VAL A 123 3.32 -14.60 -2.32
CA VAL A 123 4.52 -14.68 -3.12
C VAL A 123 5.04 -16.12 -2.97
N SER A 124 5.51 -16.73 -4.05
CA SER A 124 6.11 -18.04 -4.00
C SER A 124 7.19 -18.09 -2.92
N ASP A 125 7.11 -19.05 -2.00
CA ASP A 125 8.02 -19.27 -0.87
C ASP A 125 7.88 -18.25 0.27
N LEU A 126 7.00 -17.25 0.16
CA LEU A 126 6.81 -16.25 1.23
C LEU A 126 5.42 -15.63 1.13
N ASP A 127 4.48 -16.17 1.90
CA ASP A 127 3.15 -15.59 2.04
C ASP A 127 3.07 -14.87 3.37
N GLN A 128 2.52 -13.64 3.37
CA GLN A 128 2.43 -12.88 4.63
C GLN A 128 1.32 -11.85 4.59
N ALA A 129 0.86 -11.49 5.79
CA ALA A 129 0.02 -10.32 5.96
C ALA A 129 0.91 -9.11 6.20
N ILE A 130 0.54 -7.97 5.65
CA ILE A 130 1.27 -6.72 5.79
C ILE A 130 0.31 -5.65 6.27
N PHE A 131 0.67 -5.00 7.38
CA PHE A 131 -0.05 -3.87 7.93
C PHE A 131 0.66 -2.59 7.52
N ASN A 132 -0.08 -1.63 6.99
CA ASN A 132 0.47 -0.33 6.60
C ASN A 132 -0.27 0.77 7.34
N VAL A 133 0.48 1.75 7.83
CA VAL A 133 -0.05 3.02 8.32
C VAL A 133 0.74 4.12 7.63
N GLY A 134 0.05 5.05 7.01
CA GLY A 134 0.73 6.06 6.26
C GLY A 134 -0.02 7.36 6.13
N VAL A 135 0.65 8.33 5.56
CA VAL A 135 0.08 9.63 5.21
C VAL A 135 0.40 9.92 3.75
N ALA A 136 -0.53 10.59 3.08
CA ALA A 136 -0.37 10.98 1.69
C ALA A 136 -0.74 12.44 1.52
N TYR A 137 -0.05 13.09 0.61
CA TYR A 137 -0.25 14.49 0.27
C TYR A 137 -0.85 14.57 -1.14
N ILE A 138 -1.90 15.38 -1.28
CA ILE A 138 -2.56 15.64 -2.55
C ILE A 138 -1.93 16.86 -3.20
N PHE A 139 -1.55 16.72 -4.45
CA PHE A 139 -0.94 17.84 -5.18
C PHE A 139 -1.55 18.01 -6.56
#